data_9d41db46175636440688d86d3ce179bc
#
_entry.id   9d41db46175636440688d86d3ce179bc
#
_cell.length_a   1.000
_cell.length_b   1.000
_cell.length_c   1.000
_cell.angle_alpha   90.00
_cell.angle_beta   90.00
_cell.angle_gamma   90.00
#
_symmetry.space_group_name_H-M   'P 1'
#
loop_
_entity.id
_entity.type
_entity.pdbx_description
1 polymer ?
#
loop_
_entity_poly.entity_id
_entity_poly.type
_entity_poly.pdbx_seq_one_letter_code
_entity_poly.pdbx_strand_id
1 'polypeptide(L)'
;MADEKMIDRAEHVLYKTYNRFPVVFDHGKGVTLWDTEGNKYLDFGAGIAVMGLGYCDEEYTNAVKAQMDKLTHISNLFYNQPSIDAGEKLLKVSGMDKVFFTNSGTEAIEGALKIAKRYHYNKLHETMGDGCDGCEVDILFLL
;
A
#
# COMPACT_ATOMS: atom_id res chain seq x y z
N MET A 1 20.97 12.92 25.96
CA MET A 1 19.70 12.26 26.30
C MET A 1 19.51 11.02 25.42
N ALA A 2 18.54 10.15 25.67
CA ALA A 2 18.41 8.90 24.88
C ALA A 2 18.13 9.19 23.39
N ASP A 3 17.32 10.20 23.11
CA ASP A 3 16.94 10.63 21.76
C ASP A 3 18.11 11.17 20.94
N GLU A 4 19.00 11.98 21.53
CA GLU A 4 20.17 12.50 20.84
C GLU A 4 21.09 11.37 20.35
N LYS A 5 21.27 10.33 21.16
CA LYS A 5 22.07 9.15 20.76
C LYS A 5 21.40 8.36 19.66
N MET A 6 20.07 8.30 19.65
CA MET A 6 19.33 7.57 18.63
C MET A 6 19.32 8.35 17.31
N ILE A 7 19.15 9.67 17.37
CA ILE A 7 19.24 10.57 16.21
C ILE A 7 20.64 10.50 15.60
N ASP A 8 21.70 10.61 16.43
CA ASP A 8 23.08 10.50 15.96
C ASP A 8 23.35 9.16 15.27
N ARG A 9 22.89 8.05 15.82
CA ARG A 9 22.97 6.74 15.18
C ARG A 9 22.21 6.70 13.85
N ALA A 10 21.03 7.31 13.78
CA ALA A 10 20.24 7.36 12.56
C ALA A 10 20.93 8.16 11.46
N GLU A 11 21.54 9.31 11.79
CA GLU A 11 22.31 10.13 10.85
C GLU A 11 23.55 9.40 10.31
N HIS A 12 24.10 8.45 11.06
CA HIS A 12 25.23 7.61 10.60
C HIS A 12 24.83 6.47 9.66
N VAL A 13 23.63 5.89 9.84
CA VAL A 13 23.24 4.66 9.11
C VAL A 13 22.18 4.88 8.03
N LEU A 14 21.40 5.96 8.12
CA LEU A 14 20.37 6.27 7.15
C LEU A 14 20.85 7.32 6.15
N TYR A 15 20.67 7.04 4.87
CA TYR A 15 20.96 8.04 3.84
C TYR A 15 20.07 9.28 4.02
N LYS A 16 20.68 10.47 3.91
CA LYS A 16 20.00 11.75 4.16
C LYS A 16 19.17 12.19 2.95
N THR A 17 18.02 11.54 2.75
CA THR A 17 17.04 11.90 1.72
C THR A 17 15.99 12.89 2.21
N TYR A 18 15.83 13.01 3.54
CA TYR A 18 14.85 13.88 4.19
C TYR A 18 15.46 14.70 5.30
N ASN A 19 14.93 15.91 5.53
CA ASN A 19 15.20 16.68 6.73
C ASN A 19 14.22 16.23 7.81
N ARG A 20 14.67 15.34 8.69
CA ARG A 20 13.84 14.80 9.76
C ARG A 20 13.72 15.77 10.92
N PHE A 21 12.55 15.84 11.54
CA PHE A 21 12.40 16.54 12.81
C PHE A 21 13.12 15.76 13.92
N PRO A 22 13.73 16.45 14.89
CA PRO A 22 14.52 15.79 15.95
C PRO A 22 13.63 15.23 17.07
N VAL A 23 12.70 14.36 16.71
CA VAL A 23 11.77 13.67 17.61
C VAL A 23 11.83 12.18 17.32
N VAL A 24 11.89 11.38 18.36
CA VAL A 24 11.87 9.91 18.27
C VAL A 24 10.58 9.40 18.85
N PHE A 25 9.63 9.04 18.00
CA PHE A 25 8.36 8.46 18.44
C PHE A 25 8.55 7.02 18.89
N ASP A 26 7.90 6.65 20.00
CA ASP A 26 7.92 5.32 20.60
C ASP A 26 6.64 4.55 20.30
N HIS A 27 5.49 5.15 20.58
CA HIS A 27 4.20 4.50 20.36
C HIS A 27 3.09 5.49 19.99
N GLY A 28 1.95 4.94 19.55
CA GLY A 28 0.77 5.72 19.19
C GLY A 28 -0.53 4.99 19.53
N LYS A 29 -1.60 5.77 19.77
CA LYS A 29 -2.98 5.25 19.91
C LYS A 29 -3.99 6.25 19.36
N GLY A 30 -4.84 5.82 18.46
CA GLY A 30 -5.79 6.69 17.78
C GLY A 30 -5.05 7.81 17.04
N VAL A 31 -5.27 9.05 17.40
CA VAL A 31 -4.62 10.24 16.80
C VAL A 31 -3.45 10.77 17.61
N THR A 32 -3.02 10.03 18.62
CA THR A 32 -1.99 10.49 19.55
C THR A 32 -0.72 9.69 19.42
N LEU A 33 0.41 10.39 19.39
CA LEU A 33 1.77 9.82 19.43
C LEU A 33 2.47 10.22 20.72
N TRP A 34 3.38 9.38 21.17
CA TRP A 34 4.29 9.66 22.28
C TRP A 34 5.73 9.43 21.81
N ASP A 35 6.61 10.34 22.21
CA ASP A 35 8.05 10.15 22.01
C ASP A 35 8.66 9.29 23.12
N THR A 36 9.94 8.97 22.99
CA THR A 36 10.70 8.17 23.96
C THR A 36 10.91 8.88 25.29
N GLU A 37 10.65 10.19 25.39
CA GLU A 37 10.69 10.97 26.62
C GLU A 37 9.31 11.08 27.28
N GLY A 38 8.26 10.53 26.66
CA GLY A 38 6.88 10.52 27.14
C GLY A 38 6.08 11.77 26.80
N ASN A 39 6.61 12.67 25.97
CA ASN A 39 5.85 13.82 25.50
C ASN A 39 4.75 13.37 24.54
N LYS A 40 3.61 14.03 24.62
CA LYS A 40 2.40 13.71 23.89
C LYS A 40 2.19 14.66 22.72
N TYR A 41 1.89 14.10 21.54
CA TYR A 41 1.63 14.85 20.30
C TYR A 41 0.27 14.45 19.71
N LEU A 42 -0.44 15.43 19.15
CA LEU A 42 -1.57 15.15 18.28
C LEU A 42 -1.07 15.07 16.83
N ASP A 43 -1.31 13.94 16.20
CA ASP A 43 -0.85 13.72 14.83
C ASP A 43 -1.90 14.19 13.81
N PHE A 44 -1.67 15.34 13.21
CA PHE A 44 -2.43 15.85 12.06
C PHE A 44 -1.80 15.46 10.71
N GLY A 45 -0.61 14.87 10.72
CA GLY A 45 0.09 14.42 9.51
C GLY A 45 -0.34 13.03 9.06
N ALA A 46 -0.83 12.21 10.00
CA ALA A 46 -1.32 10.86 9.77
C ALA A 46 -0.41 10.00 8.85
N GLY A 47 0.93 10.12 9.04
CA GLY A 47 1.89 9.39 8.20
C GLY A 47 1.81 9.79 6.71
N ILE A 48 1.52 11.06 6.41
CA ILE A 48 1.18 11.58 5.08
C ILE A 48 -0.15 10.97 4.58
N ALA A 49 -1.19 11.09 5.42
CA ALA A 49 -2.58 10.68 5.18
C ALA A 49 -2.80 9.15 4.98
N VAL A 50 -1.88 8.30 5.43
CA VAL A 50 -2.03 6.83 5.30
C VAL A 50 -2.59 6.16 6.56
N MET A 51 -2.59 6.85 7.72
CA MET A 51 -3.10 6.32 8.99
C MET A 51 -4.58 6.66 9.20
N GLY A 52 -5.42 6.33 8.21
CA GLY A 52 -6.85 6.66 8.22
C GLY A 52 -7.66 6.04 9.37
N LEU A 53 -7.21 4.91 9.94
CA LEU A 53 -7.81 4.26 11.11
C LEU A 53 -7.22 4.75 12.43
N GLY A 54 -6.15 5.56 12.36
CA GLY A 54 -5.35 5.92 13.52
C GLY A 54 -4.36 4.83 13.94
N TYR A 55 -3.58 5.15 14.98
CA TYR A 55 -2.56 4.24 15.50
C TYR A 55 -3.18 3.15 16.38
N CYS A 56 -2.71 1.92 16.21
CA CYS A 56 -3.08 0.76 17.00
C CYS A 56 -4.61 0.55 17.12
N ASP A 57 -5.34 0.73 16.00
CA ASP A 57 -6.73 0.31 15.91
C ASP A 57 -6.83 -1.18 16.23
N GLU A 58 -7.73 -1.52 17.14
CA GLU A 58 -7.79 -2.86 17.72
C GLU A 58 -8.33 -3.89 16.71
N GLU A 59 -9.35 -3.53 15.94
CA GLU A 59 -9.96 -4.42 14.96
C GLU A 59 -8.95 -4.72 13.83
N TYR A 60 -8.34 -3.69 13.29
CA TYR A 60 -7.30 -3.83 12.25
C TYR A 60 -6.12 -4.66 12.76
N THR A 61 -5.60 -4.33 13.95
CA THR A 61 -4.43 -5.02 14.52
C THR A 61 -4.71 -6.50 14.75
N ASN A 62 -5.88 -6.85 15.26
CA ASN A 62 -6.27 -8.24 15.49
C ASN A 62 -6.49 -8.99 14.18
N ALA A 63 -7.09 -8.37 13.17
CA ALA A 63 -7.25 -8.98 11.85
C ALA A 63 -5.88 -9.29 11.19
N VAL A 64 -4.93 -8.35 11.27
CA VAL A 64 -3.57 -8.57 10.74
C VAL A 64 -2.86 -9.70 11.49
N LYS A 65 -2.89 -9.71 12.83
CA LYS A 65 -2.29 -10.78 13.64
C LYS A 65 -2.87 -12.15 13.29
N ALA A 66 -4.19 -12.25 13.22
CA ALA A 66 -4.86 -13.51 12.88
C ALA A 66 -4.48 -14.02 11.47
N GLN A 67 -4.31 -13.11 10.51
CA GLN A 67 -3.86 -13.49 9.17
C GLN A 67 -2.38 -13.89 9.15
N MET A 68 -1.52 -13.22 9.92
CA MET A 68 -0.11 -13.60 10.05
C MET A 68 0.07 -15.00 10.66
N ASP A 69 -0.75 -15.36 11.64
CA ASP A 69 -0.75 -16.70 12.24
C ASP A 69 -1.23 -17.79 11.26
N LYS A 70 -2.00 -17.40 10.24
CA LYS A 70 -2.57 -18.33 9.26
C LYS A 70 -1.70 -18.47 8.00
N LEU A 71 -1.35 -17.35 7.37
CA LEU A 71 -0.55 -17.32 6.13
C LEU A 71 -0.05 -15.90 5.88
N THR A 72 1.26 -15.70 5.95
CA THR A 72 1.89 -14.39 5.78
C THR A 72 2.13 -14.01 4.34
N HIS A 73 2.50 -14.97 3.49
CA HIS A 73 2.79 -14.74 2.09
C HIS A 73 2.58 -15.98 1.23
N ILE A 74 2.15 -15.74 0.01
CA ILE A 74 2.13 -16.73 -1.07
C ILE A 74 2.33 -16.00 -2.41
N SER A 75 3.02 -16.65 -3.35
CA SER A 75 3.24 -16.09 -4.69
C SER A 75 1.91 -15.85 -5.42
N ASN A 76 1.87 -14.83 -6.30
CA ASN A 76 0.76 -14.58 -7.23
C ASN A 76 0.50 -15.73 -8.22
N LEU A 77 1.31 -16.79 -8.18
CA LEU A 77 1.03 -18.05 -8.89
C LEU A 77 -0.11 -18.86 -8.25
N PHE A 78 -0.55 -18.48 -7.06
CA PHE A 78 -1.60 -19.15 -6.30
C PHE A 78 -2.65 -18.15 -5.83
N TYR A 79 -3.85 -18.66 -5.57
CA TYR A 79 -4.95 -17.84 -5.05
C TYR A 79 -4.93 -17.81 -3.52
N ASN A 80 -5.35 -16.69 -2.94
CA ASN A 80 -5.57 -16.55 -1.51
C ASN A 80 -6.84 -15.74 -1.24
N GLN A 81 -7.54 -16.09 -0.17
CA GLN A 81 -8.82 -15.50 0.18
C GLN A 81 -8.73 -13.99 0.47
N PRO A 82 -7.75 -13.47 1.25
CA PRO A 82 -7.70 -12.04 1.54
C PRO A 82 -7.58 -11.14 0.31
N SER A 83 -6.81 -11.55 -0.71
CA SER A 83 -6.68 -10.77 -1.94
C SER A 83 -7.98 -10.77 -2.76
N ILE A 84 -8.70 -11.90 -2.79
CA ILE A 84 -9.98 -12.02 -3.47
C ILE A 84 -11.02 -11.13 -2.79
N ASP A 85 -11.18 -11.24 -1.47
CA ASP A 85 -12.13 -10.46 -0.69
C ASP A 85 -11.86 -8.95 -0.79
N ALA A 86 -10.58 -8.54 -0.76
CA ALA A 86 -10.19 -7.15 -0.96
C ALA A 86 -10.52 -6.66 -2.37
N GLY A 87 -10.23 -7.47 -3.39
CA GLY A 87 -10.56 -7.17 -4.78
C GLY A 87 -12.06 -6.96 -4.97
N GLU A 88 -12.90 -7.88 -4.52
CA GLU A 88 -14.35 -7.78 -4.62
C GLU A 88 -14.92 -6.52 -3.96
N LYS A 89 -14.43 -6.18 -2.75
CA LYS A 89 -14.86 -4.95 -2.06
C LYS A 89 -14.48 -3.69 -2.84
N LEU A 90 -13.27 -3.65 -3.41
CA LEU A 90 -12.78 -2.51 -4.17
C LEU A 90 -13.55 -2.34 -5.49
N LEU A 91 -13.79 -3.42 -6.22
CA LEU A 91 -14.58 -3.38 -7.46
C LEU A 91 -16.00 -2.90 -7.22
N LYS A 92 -16.62 -3.33 -6.11
CA LYS A 92 -17.97 -2.89 -5.72
C LYS A 92 -18.07 -1.38 -5.51
N VAL A 93 -17.04 -0.74 -4.97
CA VAL A 93 -17.07 0.71 -4.66
C VAL A 93 -16.50 1.57 -5.78
N SER A 94 -15.62 1.03 -6.62
CA SER A 94 -14.98 1.74 -7.73
C SER A 94 -15.78 1.69 -9.02
N GLY A 95 -16.61 0.66 -9.21
CA GLY A 95 -17.31 0.41 -10.47
C GLY A 95 -16.40 -0.12 -11.59
N MET A 96 -15.16 -0.51 -11.27
CA MET A 96 -14.22 -1.11 -12.21
C MET A 96 -14.42 -2.62 -12.33
N ASP A 97 -13.88 -3.25 -13.39
CA ASP A 97 -14.05 -4.69 -13.65
C ASP A 97 -12.98 -5.55 -13.00
N LYS A 98 -11.76 -5.04 -12.91
CA LYS A 98 -10.60 -5.78 -12.40
C LYS A 98 -9.74 -4.89 -11.51
N VAL A 99 -8.97 -5.52 -10.63
CA VAL A 99 -7.98 -4.84 -9.79
C VAL A 99 -6.61 -5.49 -9.96
N PHE A 100 -5.58 -4.67 -10.01
CA PHE A 100 -4.18 -5.08 -9.99
C PHE A 100 -3.49 -4.46 -8.78
N PHE A 101 -3.10 -5.28 -7.83
CA PHE A 101 -2.39 -4.85 -6.62
C PHE A 101 -0.91 -4.69 -6.89
N THR A 102 -0.34 -3.57 -6.44
CA THR A 102 1.07 -3.22 -6.56
C THR A 102 1.62 -2.75 -5.20
N ASN A 103 2.94 -2.60 -5.10
CA ASN A 103 3.60 -2.15 -3.87
C ASN A 103 3.83 -0.63 -3.84
N SER A 104 3.66 0.06 -4.96
CA SER A 104 3.92 1.49 -5.05
C SER A 104 3.18 2.13 -6.24
N GLY A 105 2.99 3.46 -6.20
CA GLY A 105 2.43 4.22 -7.31
C GLY A 105 3.25 4.11 -8.58
N THR A 106 4.56 4.04 -8.46
CA THR A 106 5.46 3.84 -9.60
C THR A 106 5.17 2.51 -10.29
N GLU A 107 5.01 1.43 -9.54
CA GLU A 107 4.65 0.13 -10.08
C GLU A 107 3.25 0.12 -10.70
N ALA A 108 2.29 0.82 -10.09
CA ALA A 108 0.94 0.97 -10.63
C ALA A 108 0.98 1.66 -12.01
N ILE A 109 1.69 2.78 -12.14
CA ILE A 109 1.85 3.49 -13.41
C ILE A 109 2.61 2.63 -14.44
N GLU A 110 3.67 1.94 -14.03
CA GLU A 110 4.38 1.02 -14.93
C GLU A 110 3.46 -0.10 -15.42
N GLY A 111 2.68 -0.68 -14.52
CA GLY A 111 1.66 -1.68 -14.85
C GLY A 111 0.63 -1.15 -15.84
N ALA A 112 0.08 0.04 -15.60
CA ALA A 112 -0.89 0.69 -16.47
C ALA A 112 -0.33 0.91 -17.88
N LEU A 113 0.90 1.42 -17.99
CA LEU A 113 1.56 1.63 -19.28
C LEU A 113 1.80 0.31 -20.04
N LYS A 114 2.19 -0.76 -19.35
CA LYS A 114 2.37 -2.08 -19.94
C LYS A 114 1.05 -2.66 -20.44
N ILE A 115 -0.02 -2.55 -19.66
CA ILE A 115 -1.35 -3.02 -20.04
C ILE A 115 -1.87 -2.24 -21.25
N ALA A 116 -1.76 -0.91 -21.25
CA ALA A 116 -2.17 -0.08 -22.36
C ALA A 116 -1.42 -0.44 -23.66
N LYS A 117 -0.10 -0.65 -23.58
CA LYS A 117 0.71 -1.09 -24.72
C LYS A 117 0.29 -2.47 -25.21
N ARG A 118 0.05 -3.42 -24.30
CA ARG A 118 -0.35 -4.78 -24.66
C ARG A 118 -1.75 -4.81 -25.27
N TYR A 119 -2.68 -4.06 -24.72
CA TYR A 119 -4.02 -3.90 -25.25
C TYR A 119 -3.98 -3.36 -26.68
N HIS A 120 -3.21 -2.28 -26.93
CA HIS A 120 -3.09 -1.69 -28.23
C HIS A 120 -2.41 -2.63 -29.25
N TYR A 121 -1.38 -3.34 -28.83
CA TYR A 121 -0.72 -4.36 -29.64
C TYR A 121 -1.70 -5.47 -30.04
N ASN A 122 -2.47 -6.02 -29.12
CA ASN A 122 -3.47 -7.05 -29.40
C ASN A 122 -4.53 -6.54 -30.37
N LYS A 123 -5.07 -5.33 -30.14
CA LYS A 123 -6.11 -4.72 -30.99
C LYS A 123 -5.62 -4.50 -32.44
N LEU A 124 -4.34 -4.13 -32.63
CA LEU A 124 -3.75 -4.01 -33.95
C LEU A 124 -3.60 -5.37 -34.64
N HIS A 125 -3.28 -6.42 -33.90
CA HIS A 125 -3.15 -7.77 -34.45
C HIS A 125 -4.51 -8.43 -34.72
N GLU A 126 -5.54 -8.12 -33.95
CA GLU A 126 -6.93 -8.57 -34.19
C GLU A 126 -7.53 -7.98 -35.48
N THR A 127 -7.16 -6.74 -35.82
CA THR A 127 -7.58 -6.11 -37.10
C THR A 127 -6.87 -6.69 -38.31
N MET A 128 -5.79 -7.47 -38.13
CA MET A 128 -5.04 -8.12 -39.20
C MET A 128 -5.36 -9.61 -39.41
N GLY A 129 -6.28 -10.18 -38.65
CA GLY A 129 -6.82 -11.55 -38.81
C GLY A 129 -6.62 -12.41 -37.55
N ASP A 130 -7.66 -12.70 -36.94
CA ASP A 130 -8.17 -13.74 -36.02
C ASP A 130 -8.87 -13.11 -34.83
N GLY A 131 -10.20 -13.06 -34.92
CA GLY A 131 -11.05 -12.33 -34.00
C GLY A 131 -10.97 -12.82 -32.55
N CYS A 132 -10.83 -11.87 -31.68
CA CYS A 132 -11.29 -11.97 -30.31
C CYS A 132 -12.16 -10.73 -30.04
N ASP A 133 -13.44 -10.95 -29.77
CA ASP A 133 -14.38 -9.87 -29.48
C ASP A 133 -13.91 -9.04 -28.30
N GLY A 134 -13.76 -7.73 -28.54
CA GLY A 134 -13.19 -6.76 -27.62
C GLY A 134 -13.89 -6.72 -26.28
N CYS A 135 -13.21 -7.19 -25.25
CA CYS A 135 -13.55 -6.84 -23.89
C CYS A 135 -12.84 -5.54 -23.53
N GLU A 136 -13.55 -4.43 -23.52
CA GLU A 136 -13.14 -3.26 -22.78
C GLU A 136 -13.24 -3.61 -21.29
N VAL A 137 -12.11 -3.69 -20.62
CA VAL A 137 -12.03 -4.00 -19.18
C VAL A 137 -11.41 -2.84 -18.45
N ASP A 138 -12.14 -2.25 -17.53
CA ASP A 138 -11.65 -1.22 -16.65
C ASP A 138 -10.84 -1.85 -15.50
N ILE A 139 -9.57 -1.45 -15.36
CA ILE A 139 -8.66 -2.01 -14.36
C ILE A 139 -8.31 -0.95 -13.34
N LEU A 140 -8.59 -1.23 -12.06
CA LEU A 140 -8.17 -0.43 -10.94
C LEU A 140 -6.75 -0.80 -10.51
N PHE A 141 -5.85 0.20 -10.51
CA PHE A 141 -4.51 0.08 -9.96
C PHE A 141 -4.49 0.66 -8.55
N LEU A 142 -4.04 -0.13 -7.59
CA LEU A 142 -3.94 0.27 -6.19
C LEU A 142 -2.51 0.22 -5.69
N LEU A 143 -2.23 1.19 -4.82
CA LEU A 143 -0.98 1.33 -4.07
C LEU A 143 -0.96 0.46 -2.83
#